data_f9dd4c307a902edc2febb29dcd062cfa
#
_entry.id   f9dd4c307a902edc2febb29dcd062cfa
#
_cell.length_a   1.000
_cell.length_b   1.000
_cell.length_c   1.000
_cell.angle_alpha   90.00
_cell.angle_beta   90.00
_cell.angle_gamma   90.00
#
_symmetry.space_group_name_H-M   'P 1'
#
loop_
_entity.id
_entity.type
_entity.pdbx_description
1 polymer ?
#
loop_
_entity_poly.entity_id
_entity_poly.type
_entity_poly.pdbx_seq_one_letter_code
_entity_poly.pdbx_strand_id
1 'polypeptide(L)'
;MTIPRRRFLHLAAGAAALSAASRTARAQAYPSRPIRLVVPLPPGGAVDALARPWADKIRPLLGTVFIDNVGGAAGSLGAAQVARAAPDGYTLLLGGLVNAHQ
;
A
#
# COMPACT_ATOMS: atom_id res chain seq x y z
N MET A 1 40.34 9.59 29.68
CA MET A 1 39.76 10.84 29.20
C MET A 1 38.31 10.60 28.80
N THR A 2 37.41 11.21 29.47
CA THR A 2 35.98 11.02 29.21
C THR A 2 35.51 11.92 28.08
N ILE A 3 34.80 11.34 27.13
CA ILE A 3 34.10 12.13 26.10
C ILE A 3 33.09 13.01 26.81
N PRO A 4 33.07 14.35 26.56
CA PRO A 4 32.05 15.19 27.16
C PRO A 4 30.66 14.72 26.82
N ARG A 5 29.77 14.72 27.80
CA ARG A 5 28.36 14.34 27.59
C ARG A 5 27.71 15.11 26.42
N ARG A 6 28.11 16.35 26.21
CA ARG A 6 27.66 17.16 25.07
C ARG A 6 27.95 16.52 23.74
N ARG A 7 29.18 16.01 23.51
CA ARG A 7 29.52 15.34 22.25
C ARG A 7 28.70 14.09 22.02
N PHE A 8 28.52 13.30 23.07
CA PHE A 8 27.72 12.10 23.00
C PHE A 8 26.26 12.42 22.63
N LEU A 9 25.66 13.43 23.25
CA LEU A 9 24.29 13.86 22.97
C LEU A 9 24.17 14.41 21.56
N HIS A 10 25.12 15.15 21.06
CA HIS A 10 25.12 15.69 19.70
C HIS A 10 25.20 14.55 18.65
N LEU A 11 26.03 13.56 18.88
CA LEU A 11 26.16 12.40 17.99
C LEU A 11 24.88 11.58 17.97
N ALA A 12 24.26 11.36 19.11
CA ALA A 12 23.01 10.62 19.21
C ALA A 12 21.85 11.38 18.50
N ALA A 13 21.76 12.69 18.69
CA ALA A 13 20.76 13.51 18.02
C ALA A 13 20.94 13.54 16.51
N GLY A 14 22.18 13.61 16.02
CA GLY A 14 22.49 13.56 14.60
C GLY A 14 22.09 12.24 13.96
N ALA A 15 22.38 11.12 14.61
CA ALA A 15 22.00 9.79 14.12
C ALA A 15 20.47 9.62 14.08
N ALA A 16 19.75 10.10 15.11
CA ALA A 16 18.30 10.06 15.15
C ALA A 16 17.67 10.92 14.04
N ALA A 17 18.23 12.11 13.78
CA ALA A 17 17.76 13.00 12.73
C ALA A 17 17.94 12.38 11.33
N LEU A 18 19.06 11.69 11.06
CA LEU A 18 19.28 11.00 9.80
C LEU A 18 18.29 9.86 9.60
N SER A 19 18.01 9.09 10.63
CA SER A 19 17.01 8.00 10.56
C SER A 19 15.62 8.53 10.29
N ALA A 20 15.23 9.62 10.95
CA ALA A 20 13.92 10.25 10.74
C ALA A 20 13.79 10.82 9.33
N ALA A 21 14.84 11.47 8.81
CA ALA A 21 14.85 12.01 7.44
C ALA A 21 14.70 10.90 6.40
N SER A 22 15.38 9.76 6.58
CA SER A 22 15.25 8.61 5.67
C SER A 22 13.83 8.04 5.67
N ARG A 23 13.20 7.91 6.83
CA ARG A 23 11.82 7.46 6.93
C ARG A 23 10.84 8.42 6.27
N THR A 24 11.02 9.72 6.49
CA THR A 24 10.18 10.75 5.87
C THR A 24 10.31 10.73 4.36
N ALA A 25 11.52 10.60 3.82
CA ALA A 25 11.75 10.52 2.39
C ALA A 25 11.07 9.29 1.78
N ARG A 26 11.11 8.12 2.42
CA ARG A 26 10.43 6.92 1.96
C ARG A 26 8.91 7.09 2.00
N ALA A 27 8.36 7.67 3.07
CA ALA A 27 6.93 7.93 3.18
C ALA A 27 6.46 8.92 2.12
N GLN A 28 7.23 9.97 1.83
CA GLN A 28 6.92 10.94 0.77
C GLN A 28 7.03 10.34 -0.62
N ALA A 29 7.86 9.32 -0.81
CA ALA A 29 7.99 8.65 -2.09
C ALA A 29 6.84 7.69 -2.39
N TYR A 30 6.05 7.33 -1.39
CA TYR A 30 4.87 6.47 -1.59
C TYR A 30 3.60 7.33 -1.74
N PRO A 31 2.75 7.05 -2.75
CA PRO A 31 3.01 6.13 -3.85
C PRO A 31 3.86 6.80 -4.95
N SER A 32 4.88 6.10 -5.45
CA SER A 32 5.74 6.59 -6.53
C SER A 32 5.37 6.02 -7.90
N ARG A 33 4.38 5.13 -7.95
CA ARG A 33 3.89 4.46 -9.15
C ARG A 33 2.42 4.08 -8.96
N PRO A 34 1.69 3.72 -10.04
CA PRO A 34 0.29 3.33 -9.91
C PRO A 34 0.09 2.15 -8.96
N ILE A 35 -0.99 2.21 -8.19
CA ILE A 35 -1.40 1.16 -7.26
C ILE A 35 -2.37 0.24 -7.97
N ARG A 36 -2.13 -1.06 -7.87
CA ARG A 36 -3.01 -2.09 -8.42
C ARG A 36 -4.08 -2.46 -7.38
N LEU A 37 -5.34 -2.27 -7.73
CA LEU A 37 -6.47 -2.74 -6.91
C LEU A 37 -7.07 -3.98 -7.56
N VAL A 38 -6.85 -5.12 -6.93
CA VAL A 38 -7.39 -6.40 -7.40
C VAL A 38 -8.83 -6.53 -6.96
N VAL A 39 -9.73 -6.62 -7.93
CA VAL A 39 -11.14 -6.95 -7.71
C VAL A 39 -11.31 -8.42 -8.08
N PRO A 40 -11.54 -9.33 -7.12
CA PRO A 40 -11.50 -10.77 -7.35
C PRO A 40 -12.78 -11.32 -7.99
N LEU A 41 -13.43 -10.50 -8.81
CA LEU A 41 -14.66 -10.82 -9.49
C LEU A 41 -14.59 -10.31 -10.94
N PRO A 42 -15.40 -10.86 -11.86
CA PRO A 42 -15.45 -10.36 -13.23
C PRO A 42 -15.85 -8.89 -13.31
N PRO A 43 -15.41 -8.16 -14.36
CA PRO A 43 -15.78 -6.76 -14.53
C PRO A 43 -17.30 -6.60 -14.73
N GLY A 44 -17.82 -5.46 -14.30
CA GLY A 44 -19.24 -5.12 -14.47
C GLY A 44 -20.14 -5.53 -13.32
N GLY A 45 -19.62 -6.18 -12.27
CA GLY A 45 -20.39 -6.54 -11.09
C GLY A 45 -20.56 -5.39 -10.10
N ALA A 46 -21.27 -5.66 -8.99
CA ALA A 46 -21.52 -4.67 -7.96
C ALA A 46 -20.23 -4.17 -7.30
N VAL A 47 -19.26 -5.05 -7.10
CA VAL A 47 -17.97 -4.69 -6.51
C VAL A 47 -17.18 -3.79 -7.45
N ASP A 48 -17.19 -4.09 -8.75
CA ASP A 48 -16.54 -3.25 -9.76
C ASP A 48 -17.19 -1.87 -9.83
N ALA A 49 -18.50 -1.78 -9.70
CA ALA A 49 -19.22 -0.52 -9.66
C ALA A 49 -18.87 0.35 -8.47
N LEU A 50 -18.44 -0.24 -7.37
CA LEU A 50 -17.92 0.50 -6.20
C LEU A 50 -16.45 0.86 -6.35
N ALA A 51 -15.66 -0.03 -6.95
CA ALA A 51 -14.22 0.13 -7.06
C ALA A 51 -13.83 1.32 -7.95
N ARG A 52 -14.50 1.50 -9.07
CA ARG A 52 -14.14 2.54 -10.05
C ARG A 52 -14.36 3.96 -9.52
N PRO A 53 -15.52 4.32 -8.93
CA PRO A 53 -15.67 5.64 -8.32
C PRO A 53 -14.72 5.86 -7.14
N TRP A 54 -14.45 4.82 -6.36
CA TRP A 54 -13.50 4.90 -5.27
C TRP A 54 -12.09 5.23 -5.77
N ALA A 55 -11.64 4.55 -6.82
CA ALA A 55 -10.33 4.82 -7.42
C ALA A 55 -10.21 6.26 -7.92
N ASP A 56 -11.27 6.80 -8.51
CA ASP A 56 -11.30 8.19 -8.95
C ASP A 56 -11.24 9.18 -7.79
N LYS A 57 -11.98 8.91 -6.71
CA LYS A 57 -12.01 9.79 -5.54
C LYS A 57 -10.71 9.80 -4.75
N ILE A 58 -10.00 8.68 -4.71
CA ILE A 58 -8.75 8.57 -3.95
C ILE A 58 -7.55 9.13 -4.73
N ARG A 59 -7.71 9.44 -6.00
CA ARG A 59 -6.61 9.90 -6.85
C ARG A 59 -5.85 11.11 -6.28
N PRO A 60 -6.51 12.15 -5.75
CA PRO A 60 -5.79 13.28 -5.17
C PRO A 60 -4.91 12.90 -3.98
N LEU A 61 -5.22 11.80 -3.29
CA LEU A 61 -4.49 11.35 -2.11
C LEU A 61 -3.43 10.29 -2.43
N LEU A 62 -3.75 9.33 -3.29
CA LEU A 62 -2.90 8.18 -3.58
C LEU A 62 -2.41 8.13 -5.03
N GLY A 63 -2.80 9.09 -5.87
CA GLY A 63 -2.46 9.03 -7.29
C GLY A 63 -3.27 7.96 -8.01
N THR A 64 -2.75 7.44 -9.12
CA THR A 64 -3.45 6.48 -9.96
C THR A 64 -3.61 5.14 -9.26
N VAL A 65 -4.86 4.71 -9.12
CA VAL A 65 -5.21 3.36 -8.70
C VAL A 65 -5.92 2.70 -9.87
N PHE A 66 -5.34 1.64 -10.42
CA PHE A 66 -5.96 0.94 -11.54
C PHE A 66 -6.64 -0.33 -11.07
N ILE A 67 -7.79 -0.62 -11.68
CA ILE A 67 -8.61 -1.78 -11.34
C ILE A 67 -8.14 -2.97 -12.15
N ASP A 68 -7.86 -4.08 -11.48
CA ASP A 68 -7.51 -5.35 -12.11
C ASP A 68 -8.52 -6.41 -11.68
N ASN A 69 -9.42 -6.77 -12.59
CA ASN A 69 -10.45 -7.77 -12.33
C ASN A 69 -9.85 -9.17 -12.49
N VAL A 70 -9.67 -9.87 -11.39
CA VAL A 70 -9.15 -11.24 -11.36
C VAL A 70 -10.27 -12.16 -10.86
N GLY A 71 -11.12 -12.60 -11.77
CA GLY A 71 -12.21 -13.53 -11.46
C GLY A 71 -11.71 -14.98 -11.39
N GLY A 72 -12.52 -15.84 -10.82
CA GLY A 72 -12.29 -17.28 -10.76
C GLY A 72 -12.28 -17.83 -9.35
N ALA A 73 -12.68 -19.08 -9.19
CA ALA A 73 -12.71 -19.82 -7.94
C ALA A 73 -13.42 -19.05 -6.80
N ALA A 74 -14.54 -18.41 -7.10
CA ALA A 74 -15.35 -17.63 -6.15
C ALA A 74 -14.55 -16.52 -5.44
N GLY A 75 -13.59 -15.92 -6.12
CA GLY A 75 -12.76 -14.85 -5.59
C GLY A 75 -11.44 -15.33 -4.97
N SER A 76 -11.23 -16.62 -4.83
CA SER A 76 -10.00 -17.16 -4.23
C SER A 76 -8.76 -16.87 -5.06
N LEU A 77 -8.88 -16.86 -6.38
CA LEU A 77 -7.75 -16.62 -7.28
C LEU A 77 -7.18 -15.23 -7.11
N GLY A 78 -8.05 -14.21 -7.10
CA GLY A 78 -7.63 -12.82 -6.87
C GLY A 78 -7.03 -12.62 -5.48
N ALA A 79 -7.67 -13.17 -4.45
CA ALA A 79 -7.18 -13.10 -3.09
C ALA A 79 -5.79 -13.76 -2.95
N ALA A 80 -5.58 -14.92 -3.60
CA ALA A 80 -4.30 -15.60 -3.59
C ALA A 80 -3.21 -14.80 -4.29
N GLN A 81 -3.52 -14.11 -5.38
CA GLN A 81 -2.55 -13.24 -6.05
C GLN A 81 -2.09 -12.09 -5.15
N VAL A 82 -3.01 -11.46 -4.43
CA VAL A 82 -2.67 -10.38 -3.50
C VAL A 82 -1.84 -10.92 -2.34
N ALA A 83 -2.20 -12.08 -1.81
CA ALA A 83 -1.44 -12.70 -0.71
C ALA A 83 0.01 -13.02 -1.08
N ARG A 84 0.28 -13.30 -2.36
CA ARG A 84 1.63 -13.58 -2.87
C ARG A 84 2.37 -12.35 -3.36
N ALA A 85 1.69 -11.22 -3.48
CA ALA A 85 2.32 -9.99 -3.94
C ALA A 85 3.28 -9.45 -2.88
N ALA A 86 4.25 -8.65 -3.31
CA ALA A 86 5.17 -7.99 -2.38
C ALA A 86 4.38 -7.08 -1.43
N PRO A 87 4.71 -7.08 -0.12
CA PRO A 87 3.97 -6.29 0.87
C PRO A 87 4.43 -4.82 0.88
N ASP A 88 4.39 -4.17 -0.26
CA ASP A 88 4.89 -2.81 -0.46
C ASP A 88 3.78 -1.75 -0.59
N GLY A 89 2.52 -2.16 -0.49
CA GLY A 89 1.38 -1.27 -0.62
C GLY A 89 0.97 -0.94 -2.06
N TYR A 90 1.58 -1.56 -3.07
CA TYR A 90 1.24 -1.34 -4.48
C TYR A 90 0.27 -2.36 -5.06
N THR A 91 -0.10 -3.36 -4.27
CA THR A 91 -1.13 -4.34 -4.64
C THR A 91 -2.13 -4.44 -3.50
N LEU A 92 -3.37 -4.06 -3.77
CA LEU A 92 -4.45 -4.05 -2.78
C LEU A 92 -5.57 -5.00 -3.25
N LEU A 93 -6.34 -5.50 -2.29
CA LEU A 93 -7.50 -6.34 -2.55
C LEU A 93 -8.77 -5.62 -2.11
N LEU A 94 -9.74 -5.55 -3.00
CA LEU A 94 -11.10 -5.16 -2.62
C LEU A 94 -11.89 -6.45 -2.36
N GLY A 95 -11.97 -6.84 -1.09
CA GLY A 95 -12.62 -8.07 -0.68
C GLY A 95 -14.11 -7.90 -0.46
N GLY A 96 -14.84 -9.00 -0.63
CA GLY A 96 -16.24 -9.13 -0.25
C GLY A 96 -16.40 -10.18 0.83
N LEU A 97 -17.66 -10.50 1.15
CA LEU A 97 -17.97 -11.48 2.18
C LEU A 97 -17.35 -12.86 1.90
N VAL A 98 -17.29 -13.24 0.64
CA VAL A 98 -16.69 -14.53 0.22
C VAL A 98 -15.20 -14.56 0.55
N ASN A 99 -14.49 -13.46 0.36
CA ASN A 99 -13.07 -13.39 0.65
C ASN A 99 -12.77 -13.36 2.15
N ALA A 100 -13.70 -12.90 2.96
CA ALA A 100 -13.52 -12.82 4.41
C ALA A 100 -13.40 -14.21 5.08
N HIS A 101 -13.85 -15.26 4.40
CA HIS A 101 -13.82 -16.63 4.91
C HIS A 101 -12.70 -17.50 4.32
N GLN A 102 -11.79 -16.88 3.54
CA GLN A 102 -10.72 -17.61 2.85
C GLN A 102 -9.31 -17.33 3.39
#